data_6a8f0d50972c75ca049fff11ab9e22f2
#
_entry.id   6a8f0d50972c75ca049fff11ab9e22f2
#
_cell.length_a   1.000
_cell.length_b   1.000
_cell.length_c   1.000
_cell.angle_alpha   90.00
_cell.angle_beta   90.00
_cell.angle_gamma   90.00
#
_symmetry.space_group_name_H-M   'P 1'
#
loop_
_entity.id
_entity.type
_entity.pdbx_description
1 polymer ?
#
loop_
_entity_poly.entity_id
_entity_poly.type
_entity_poly.pdbx_seq_one_letter_code
_entity_poly.pdbx_strand_id
1 'polypeptide(L)'
;YRVQVMGGLVLHQGRIAEMKTGEGKTLVATLPAYLNALSGKGVHVVTVNDYLARRDSEWMGKVHRFMGLSVGLIVHDLDSAERRAAYACDITYGTNNELGFDYLRDNMVIRQSELVQRGHNFAIVDEVDSILIDEARTPLIISGAGDKSTDLYAKVDAVVRTLKRDVHFEIEEKKKAISLTDEGAQRVEAAFGITNINDAENAELNHHVSCALRANFLMKRDVDYVVKDDQVIIVDEFTGRLMIGRRYSEGLHQAIEAKEHVTIERESRTLATITFQNYFRMYHKLSGMTGTAKTEEDEFQNIYSLDVVQIPTNKPTIRKDLDDMVYKTKKAKFNAVVDAITKVHENGQPVLVGTVTVETSEMLSAMLQRRGIQHEVLNAKNHAKEAEIVAQAGHWGAVTIATNMAGRGTDILLGGNPEFLARRAMRQDGYDEEIIEAATGHAEDVSDEILAAREKYQSLYKDFKRTTDEAHDRVLQTGGLHIIGTERHESRRIDNQLRGRAGRQGDPGSTQF
;
A
#
# COMPACT_ATOMS: atom_id res chain seq x y z
N TYR A 1 -1.67 -19.16 -21.91
CA TYR A 1 -3.03 -19.09 -22.47
C TYR A 1 -3.13 -18.00 -23.54
N ARG A 2 -4.09 -18.17 -24.48
CA ARG A 2 -4.31 -17.18 -25.55
C ARG A 2 -4.57 -15.77 -25.01
N VAL A 3 -5.34 -15.65 -23.94
CA VAL A 3 -5.64 -14.39 -23.26
C VAL A 3 -4.38 -13.71 -22.71
N GLN A 4 -3.39 -14.47 -22.28
CA GLN A 4 -2.10 -13.94 -21.81
C GLN A 4 -1.29 -13.34 -22.96
N VAL A 5 -1.29 -13.96 -24.13
CA VAL A 5 -0.64 -13.41 -25.34
C VAL A 5 -1.35 -12.12 -25.77
N MET A 6 -2.68 -12.07 -25.70
CA MET A 6 -3.45 -10.84 -25.98
C MET A 6 -3.06 -9.71 -25.01
N GLY A 7 -2.96 -10.01 -23.71
CA GLY A 7 -2.51 -9.02 -22.72
C GLY A 7 -1.09 -8.52 -23.00
N GLY A 8 -0.16 -9.40 -23.36
CA GLY A 8 1.21 -9.03 -23.75
C GLY A 8 1.27 -8.12 -24.97
N LEU A 9 0.44 -8.37 -25.99
CA LEU A 9 0.32 -7.51 -27.16
C LEU A 9 -0.19 -6.12 -26.81
N VAL A 10 -1.20 -6.02 -25.94
CA VAL A 10 -1.75 -4.74 -25.48
C VAL A 10 -0.68 -3.94 -24.73
N LEU A 11 0.05 -4.57 -23.82
CA LEU A 11 1.16 -3.93 -23.10
C LEU A 11 2.26 -3.46 -24.06
N HIS A 12 2.62 -4.27 -25.06
CA HIS A 12 3.60 -3.87 -26.07
C HIS A 12 3.17 -2.64 -26.86
N GLN A 13 1.88 -2.47 -27.10
CA GLN A 13 1.32 -1.30 -27.79
C GLN A 13 1.35 -0.01 -26.96
N GLY A 14 1.78 -0.05 -25.70
CA GLY A 14 1.75 1.10 -24.80
C GLY A 14 0.34 1.43 -24.32
N ARG A 15 -0.44 0.43 -23.97
CA ARG A 15 -1.83 0.53 -23.51
C ARG A 15 -1.98 -0.16 -22.16
N ILE A 16 -3.13 -0.03 -21.53
CA ILE A 16 -3.46 -0.72 -20.28
C ILE A 16 -4.21 -2.03 -20.59
N ALA A 17 -3.67 -3.15 -20.11
CA ALA A 17 -4.35 -4.43 -20.14
C ALA A 17 -5.16 -4.64 -18.86
N GLU A 18 -6.49 -4.52 -18.93
CA GLU A 18 -7.33 -4.93 -17.82
C GLU A 18 -7.50 -6.46 -17.86
N MET A 19 -6.76 -7.12 -16.99
CA MET A 19 -6.82 -8.58 -16.79
C MET A 19 -7.25 -8.88 -15.37
N LYS A 20 -8.27 -9.70 -15.21
CA LYS A 20 -8.80 -10.04 -13.88
C LYS A 20 -7.71 -10.69 -13.00
N THR A 21 -7.86 -10.55 -11.71
CA THR A 21 -6.93 -11.15 -10.75
C THR A 21 -6.90 -12.68 -10.93
N GLY A 22 -5.71 -13.28 -10.87
CA GLY A 22 -5.51 -14.71 -11.11
C GLY A 22 -5.23 -15.08 -12.58
N GLU A 23 -5.31 -14.16 -13.54
CA GLU A 23 -5.06 -14.45 -14.97
C GLU A 23 -3.55 -14.48 -15.34
N GLY A 24 -2.65 -14.36 -14.35
CA GLY A 24 -1.20 -14.50 -14.56
C GLY A 24 -0.54 -13.27 -15.16
N LYS A 25 -0.91 -12.07 -14.73
CA LYS A 25 -0.33 -10.79 -15.19
C LYS A 25 1.20 -10.76 -15.11
N THR A 26 1.79 -11.29 -14.04
CA THR A 26 3.25 -11.37 -13.88
C THR A 26 3.92 -12.08 -15.05
N LEU A 27 3.37 -13.20 -15.52
CA LEU A 27 3.87 -13.90 -16.70
C LEU A 27 3.63 -13.12 -17.99
N VAL A 28 2.48 -12.46 -18.11
CA VAL A 28 2.12 -11.64 -19.28
C VAL A 28 3.11 -10.51 -19.49
N ALA A 29 3.57 -9.86 -18.43
CA ALA A 29 4.55 -8.79 -18.50
C ALA A 29 5.90 -9.22 -19.10
N THR A 30 6.26 -10.51 -19.04
CA THR A 30 7.52 -11.00 -19.62
C THR A 30 7.57 -10.85 -21.12
N LEU A 31 6.45 -11.00 -21.82
CA LEU A 31 6.38 -10.91 -23.28
C LEU A 31 6.79 -9.51 -23.80
N PRO A 32 6.12 -8.41 -23.39
CA PRO A 32 6.53 -7.08 -23.83
C PRO A 32 7.86 -6.64 -23.22
N ALA A 33 8.20 -7.08 -21.99
CA ALA A 33 9.49 -6.75 -21.38
C ALA A 33 10.64 -7.30 -22.24
N TYR A 34 10.60 -8.58 -22.60
CA TYR A 34 11.60 -9.20 -23.47
C TYR A 34 11.71 -8.46 -24.82
N LEU A 35 10.60 -8.31 -25.53
CA LEU A 35 10.59 -7.73 -26.87
C LEU A 35 11.14 -6.30 -26.91
N ASN A 36 10.80 -5.48 -25.91
CA ASN A 36 11.26 -4.08 -25.85
C ASN A 36 12.69 -3.97 -25.33
N ALA A 37 13.16 -4.90 -24.50
CA ALA A 37 14.53 -4.94 -24.00
C ALA A 37 15.56 -5.18 -25.12
N LEU A 38 15.17 -5.87 -26.22
CA LEU A 38 16.03 -6.10 -27.39
C LEU A 38 16.53 -4.79 -28.04
N SER A 39 15.87 -3.67 -27.77
CA SER A 39 16.34 -2.36 -28.22
C SER A 39 17.63 -1.87 -27.52
N GLY A 40 18.01 -2.49 -26.41
CA GLY A 40 19.14 -2.10 -25.58
C GLY A 40 18.91 -0.81 -24.76
N LYS A 41 17.71 -0.22 -24.81
CA LYS A 41 17.39 1.05 -24.13
C LYS A 41 16.86 0.88 -22.69
N GLY A 42 16.65 -0.35 -22.26
CA GLY A 42 16.12 -0.70 -20.93
C GLY A 42 14.60 -0.69 -20.82
N VAL A 43 14.12 -1.62 -20.01
CA VAL A 43 12.71 -1.76 -19.64
C VAL A 43 12.60 -1.81 -18.13
N HIS A 44 11.70 -1.01 -17.57
CA HIS A 44 11.38 -1.04 -16.14
C HIS A 44 10.06 -1.79 -15.92
N VAL A 45 10.06 -2.79 -15.05
CA VAL A 45 8.86 -3.47 -14.58
C VAL A 45 8.60 -3.00 -13.15
N VAL A 46 7.51 -2.26 -12.96
CA VAL A 46 7.23 -1.53 -11.74
C VAL A 46 6.17 -2.25 -10.93
N THR A 47 6.46 -2.49 -9.66
CA THR A 47 5.56 -3.11 -8.68
C THR A 47 5.29 -2.18 -7.50
N VAL A 48 4.35 -2.55 -6.63
CA VAL A 48 3.93 -1.72 -5.49
C VAL A 48 4.76 -1.92 -4.22
N ASN A 49 5.59 -2.97 -4.13
CA ASN A 49 6.43 -3.24 -2.96
C ASN A 49 7.66 -4.10 -3.30
N ASP A 50 8.65 -4.07 -2.40
CA ASP A 50 9.94 -4.76 -2.57
C ASP A 50 9.79 -6.29 -2.64
N TYR A 51 8.85 -6.87 -1.91
CA TYR A 51 8.59 -8.30 -1.94
C TYR A 51 8.21 -8.77 -3.36
N LEU A 52 7.26 -8.08 -3.99
CA LEU A 52 6.83 -8.39 -5.35
C LEU A 52 7.96 -8.14 -6.36
N ALA A 53 8.70 -7.02 -6.22
CA ALA A 53 9.83 -6.72 -7.08
C ALA A 53 10.89 -7.83 -7.03
N ARG A 54 11.27 -8.29 -5.85
CA ARG A 54 12.23 -9.38 -5.62
C ARG A 54 11.71 -10.70 -6.18
N ARG A 55 10.51 -11.10 -5.80
CA ARG A 55 9.88 -12.35 -6.27
C ARG A 55 9.83 -12.41 -7.79
N ASP A 56 9.34 -11.35 -8.42
CA ASP A 56 9.11 -11.32 -9.86
C ASP A 56 10.42 -11.23 -10.64
N SER A 57 11.43 -10.48 -10.15
CA SER A 57 12.76 -10.42 -10.76
C SER A 57 13.50 -11.77 -10.68
N GLU A 58 13.33 -12.53 -9.61
CA GLU A 58 13.93 -13.85 -9.48
C GLU A 58 13.20 -14.87 -10.37
N TRP A 59 11.90 -14.93 -10.27
CA TRP A 59 11.08 -15.95 -10.95
C TRP A 59 11.01 -15.71 -12.46
N MET A 60 10.55 -14.54 -12.87
CA MET A 60 10.48 -14.19 -14.32
C MET A 60 11.85 -13.88 -14.89
N GLY A 61 12.79 -13.42 -14.05
CA GLY A 61 14.18 -13.22 -14.43
C GLY A 61 14.87 -14.47 -14.95
N LYS A 62 14.48 -15.68 -14.53
CA LYS A 62 14.97 -16.94 -15.13
C LYS A 62 14.64 -17.02 -16.61
N VAL A 63 13.42 -16.65 -16.99
CA VAL A 63 13.00 -16.63 -18.40
C VAL A 63 13.85 -15.63 -19.19
N HIS A 64 14.02 -14.42 -18.67
CA HIS A 64 14.79 -13.37 -19.34
C HIS A 64 16.27 -13.75 -19.47
N ARG A 65 16.88 -14.27 -18.40
CA ARG A 65 18.29 -14.73 -18.42
C ARG A 65 18.50 -15.92 -19.36
N PHE A 66 17.55 -16.87 -19.38
CA PHE A 66 17.58 -17.98 -20.34
C PHE A 66 17.55 -17.48 -21.80
N MET A 67 16.82 -16.39 -22.05
CA MET A 67 16.75 -15.74 -23.37
C MET A 67 17.92 -14.78 -23.65
N GLY A 68 18.94 -14.73 -22.77
CA GLY A 68 20.17 -13.96 -22.95
C GLY A 68 20.11 -12.50 -22.52
N LEU A 69 19.09 -12.09 -21.75
CA LEU A 69 18.96 -10.73 -21.24
C LEU A 69 19.40 -10.64 -19.78
N SER A 70 20.00 -9.51 -19.42
CA SER A 70 20.34 -9.16 -18.04
C SER A 70 19.13 -8.64 -17.28
N VAL A 71 19.05 -8.98 -15.97
CA VAL A 71 17.94 -8.59 -15.09
C VAL A 71 18.50 -7.94 -13.83
N GLY A 72 18.09 -6.70 -13.58
CA GLY A 72 18.38 -5.92 -12.37
C GLY A 72 17.17 -5.85 -11.43
N LEU A 73 17.46 -5.58 -10.18
CA LEU A 73 16.46 -5.38 -9.11
C LEU A 73 16.81 -4.10 -8.35
N ILE A 74 15.83 -3.23 -8.16
CA ILE A 74 15.91 -2.02 -7.33
C ILE A 74 14.98 -2.17 -6.14
N VAL A 75 15.58 -2.23 -4.96
CA VAL A 75 14.94 -2.29 -3.64
C VAL A 75 15.61 -1.32 -2.67
N HIS A 76 15.06 -1.18 -1.47
CA HIS A 76 15.43 -0.11 -0.54
C HIS A 76 16.93 -0.08 -0.17
N ASP A 77 17.53 -1.20 0.18
CA ASP A 77 18.84 -1.27 0.83
C ASP A 77 20.07 -1.22 -0.11
N LEU A 78 19.88 -0.88 -1.40
CA LEU A 78 20.97 -0.85 -2.38
C LEU A 78 21.76 0.45 -2.32
N ASP A 79 23.09 0.34 -2.46
CA ASP A 79 23.95 1.50 -2.66
C ASP A 79 23.89 2.05 -4.10
N SER A 80 24.54 3.22 -4.35
CA SER A 80 24.51 3.86 -5.66
C SER A 80 25.22 3.07 -6.76
N ALA A 81 26.21 2.24 -6.44
CA ALA A 81 26.91 1.41 -7.42
C ALA A 81 26.07 0.22 -7.83
N GLU A 82 25.43 -0.43 -6.87
CA GLU A 82 24.47 -1.52 -7.08
C GLU A 82 23.26 -1.05 -7.88
N ARG A 83 22.67 0.12 -7.54
CA ARG A 83 21.58 0.74 -8.29
C ARG A 83 21.97 1.01 -9.74
N ARG A 84 23.15 1.57 -9.97
CA ARG A 84 23.66 1.84 -11.33
C ARG A 84 23.82 0.55 -12.13
N ALA A 85 24.36 -0.50 -11.51
CA ALA A 85 24.48 -1.82 -12.14
C ALA A 85 23.12 -2.41 -12.49
N ALA A 86 22.13 -2.29 -11.59
CA ALA A 86 20.77 -2.78 -11.82
C ALA A 86 20.05 -2.01 -12.95
N TYR A 87 20.17 -0.68 -13.01
CA TYR A 87 19.61 0.12 -14.12
C TYR A 87 20.34 -0.10 -15.45
N ALA A 88 21.58 -0.54 -15.43
CA ALA A 88 22.32 -0.90 -16.64
C ALA A 88 21.84 -2.21 -17.28
N CYS A 89 21.10 -3.05 -16.56
CA CYS A 89 20.51 -4.28 -17.08
C CYS A 89 19.47 -4.00 -18.18
N ASP A 90 19.19 -5.00 -19.00
CA ASP A 90 18.20 -4.92 -20.07
C ASP A 90 16.78 -4.75 -19.53
N ILE A 91 16.48 -5.42 -18.41
CA ILE A 91 15.20 -5.35 -17.72
C ILE A 91 15.49 -5.09 -16.23
N THR A 92 14.84 -4.07 -15.67
CA THR A 92 14.99 -3.71 -14.26
C THR A 92 13.64 -3.77 -13.57
N TYR A 93 13.54 -4.62 -12.54
CA TYR A 93 12.39 -4.67 -11.63
C TYR A 93 12.62 -3.71 -10.47
N GLY A 94 11.58 -3.02 -10.05
CA GLY A 94 11.67 -2.10 -8.91
C GLY A 94 10.30 -1.61 -8.45
N THR A 95 10.27 -0.90 -7.33
CA THR A 95 9.04 -0.27 -6.84
C THR A 95 8.89 1.15 -7.40
N ASN A 96 7.64 1.60 -7.49
CA ASN A 96 7.32 2.99 -7.88
C ASN A 96 8.07 4.01 -7.00
N ASN A 97 8.15 3.77 -5.68
CA ASN A 97 8.83 4.64 -4.74
C ASN A 97 10.33 4.72 -5.02
N GLU A 98 11.01 3.58 -5.13
CA GLU A 98 12.47 3.55 -5.33
C GLU A 98 12.88 4.19 -6.66
N LEU A 99 12.15 3.90 -7.74
CA LEU A 99 12.43 4.52 -9.04
C LEU A 99 12.23 6.06 -9.00
N GLY A 100 11.19 6.52 -8.32
CA GLY A 100 10.93 7.95 -8.19
C GLY A 100 11.94 8.65 -7.27
N PHE A 101 12.37 8.02 -6.17
CA PHE A 101 13.43 8.55 -5.32
C PHE A 101 14.79 8.56 -6.01
N ASP A 102 15.11 7.54 -6.80
CA ASP A 102 16.35 7.53 -7.60
C ASP A 102 16.37 8.67 -8.61
N TYR A 103 15.23 8.93 -9.25
CA TYR A 103 15.11 10.10 -10.13
C TYR A 103 15.37 11.42 -9.37
N LEU A 104 14.81 11.58 -8.17
CA LEU A 104 15.06 12.77 -7.36
C LEU A 104 16.53 12.88 -6.96
N ARG A 105 17.15 11.77 -6.53
CA ARG A 105 18.59 11.72 -6.19
C ARG A 105 19.46 12.08 -7.39
N ASP A 106 19.15 11.54 -8.56
CA ASP A 106 19.87 11.85 -9.81
C ASP A 106 19.80 13.34 -10.19
N ASN A 107 18.69 14.02 -9.88
CA ASN A 107 18.56 15.46 -10.11
C ASN A 107 19.31 16.33 -9.06
N MET A 108 19.87 15.73 -8.02
CA MET A 108 20.64 16.42 -6.98
C MET A 108 22.15 16.23 -7.13
N VAL A 109 22.62 15.32 -7.99
CA VAL A 109 24.04 15.08 -8.23
C VAL A 109 24.66 16.16 -9.10
N ILE A 110 25.97 16.36 -8.95
CA ILE A 110 26.70 17.40 -9.69
C ILE A 110 27.37 16.85 -10.96
N ARG A 111 27.72 15.56 -10.93
CA ARG A 111 28.46 14.91 -12.03
C ARG A 111 27.58 13.86 -12.70
N GLN A 112 27.65 13.80 -14.03
CA GLN A 112 26.93 12.79 -14.83
C GLN A 112 27.31 11.34 -14.44
N SER A 113 28.56 11.11 -14.00
CA SER A 113 28.99 9.78 -13.52
C SER A 113 28.35 9.33 -12.22
N GLU A 114 27.68 10.23 -11.50
CA GLU A 114 26.97 9.94 -10.26
C GLU A 114 25.51 9.51 -10.49
N LEU A 115 24.99 9.74 -11.69
CA LEU A 115 23.65 9.29 -12.08
C LEU A 115 23.54 7.76 -11.97
N VAL A 116 22.43 7.28 -11.45
CA VAL A 116 22.14 5.84 -11.37
C VAL A 116 21.19 5.38 -12.48
N GLN A 117 20.22 6.20 -12.85
CA GLN A 117 19.29 5.91 -13.96
C GLN A 117 19.90 6.30 -15.31
N ARG A 118 19.61 5.53 -16.36
CA ARG A 118 20.10 5.79 -17.73
C ARG A 118 19.04 6.35 -18.67
N GLY A 119 17.82 6.63 -18.17
CA GLY A 119 16.72 7.20 -18.93
C GLY A 119 15.42 6.44 -18.75
N HIS A 120 14.35 6.97 -19.38
CA HIS A 120 12.96 6.50 -19.22
C HIS A 120 12.43 6.01 -20.57
N ASN A 121 12.86 4.81 -21.00
CA ASN A 121 12.46 4.28 -22.31
C ASN A 121 11.08 3.62 -22.26
N PHE A 122 10.93 2.51 -21.55
CA PHE A 122 9.66 1.79 -21.43
C PHE A 122 9.42 1.34 -20.00
N ALA A 123 8.21 1.60 -19.49
CA ALA A 123 7.75 1.08 -18.21
C ALA A 123 6.49 0.24 -18.37
N ILE A 124 6.46 -0.90 -17.68
CA ILE A 124 5.29 -1.75 -17.47
C ILE A 124 4.92 -1.64 -16.02
N VAL A 125 3.76 -1.04 -15.72
CA VAL A 125 3.32 -0.78 -14.34
C VAL A 125 2.30 -1.83 -13.92
N ASP A 126 2.64 -2.67 -12.93
CA ASP A 126 1.66 -3.57 -12.30
C ASP A 126 0.82 -2.79 -11.29
N GLU A 127 -0.44 -3.19 -11.14
CA GLU A 127 -1.43 -2.47 -10.33
C GLU A 127 -1.50 -0.98 -10.72
N VAL A 128 -1.57 -0.74 -12.03
CA VAL A 128 -1.46 0.60 -12.63
C VAL A 128 -2.48 1.61 -12.11
N ASP A 129 -3.65 1.18 -11.71
CA ASP A 129 -4.69 2.00 -11.11
C ASP A 129 -4.30 2.50 -9.70
N SER A 130 -3.58 1.71 -8.92
CA SER A 130 -3.03 2.17 -7.64
C SER A 130 -1.98 3.26 -7.84
N ILE A 131 -1.01 2.99 -8.71
CA ILE A 131 0.17 3.87 -8.87
C ILE A 131 -0.18 5.14 -9.64
N LEU A 132 -0.95 5.03 -10.73
CA LEU A 132 -1.21 6.14 -11.64
C LEU A 132 -2.53 6.89 -11.39
N ILE A 133 -3.41 6.38 -10.51
CA ILE A 133 -4.64 7.07 -10.10
C ILE A 133 -4.61 7.37 -8.60
N ASP A 134 -4.61 6.34 -7.73
CA ASP A 134 -4.72 6.55 -6.27
C ASP A 134 -3.55 7.35 -5.70
N GLU A 135 -2.33 6.97 -6.05
CA GLU A 135 -1.10 7.58 -5.54
C GLU A 135 -0.52 8.64 -6.48
N ALA A 136 -1.15 8.87 -7.64
CA ALA A 136 -0.63 9.69 -8.72
C ALA A 136 -0.18 11.09 -8.28
N ARG A 137 -0.92 11.72 -7.39
CA ARG A 137 -0.69 13.08 -6.90
C ARG A 137 0.12 13.14 -5.60
N THR A 138 0.42 12.00 -5.00
CA THR A 138 1.24 11.93 -3.79
C THR A 138 2.69 12.32 -4.15
N PRO A 139 3.25 13.37 -3.55
CA PRO A 139 4.61 13.78 -3.87
C PRO A 139 5.63 12.88 -3.15
N LEU A 140 6.64 12.47 -3.88
CA LEU A 140 7.90 12.01 -3.31
C LEU A 140 8.72 13.24 -2.97
N ILE A 141 9.28 13.30 -1.76
CA ILE A 141 9.98 14.48 -1.25
C ILE A 141 11.32 14.04 -0.66
N ILE A 142 12.39 14.68 -1.10
CA ILE A 142 13.70 14.64 -0.41
C ILE A 142 13.84 15.94 0.36
N SER A 143 14.06 15.80 1.66
CA SER A 143 14.25 16.93 2.58
C SER A 143 15.65 16.96 3.14
N GLY A 144 16.19 18.15 3.36
CA GLY A 144 17.43 18.38 4.08
C GLY A 144 17.18 19.12 5.39
N ALA A 145 18.15 19.11 6.30
CA ALA A 145 18.06 19.86 7.56
C ALA A 145 17.95 21.37 7.28
N GLY A 146 16.95 21.99 7.89
CA GLY A 146 16.80 23.45 7.88
C GLY A 146 17.73 24.13 8.89
N ASP A 147 17.99 25.42 8.70
CA ASP A 147 18.94 26.20 9.50
C ASP A 147 18.34 26.76 10.82
N LYS A 148 17.06 26.54 11.11
CA LYS A 148 16.35 27.16 12.24
C LYS A 148 16.52 26.41 13.56
N SER A 149 16.62 27.18 14.66
CA SER A 149 16.69 26.65 16.03
C SER A 149 15.37 26.03 16.46
N THR A 150 15.45 24.91 17.17
CA THR A 150 14.26 24.19 17.73
C THR A 150 13.79 24.76 19.07
N ASP A 151 14.56 25.64 19.71
CA ASP A 151 14.28 26.16 21.06
C ASP A 151 12.96 26.95 21.15
N LEU A 152 12.55 27.60 20.05
CA LEU A 152 11.35 28.42 20.01
C LEU A 152 10.07 27.57 20.13
N TYR A 153 10.08 26.35 19.57
CA TYR A 153 8.92 25.44 19.65
C TYR A 153 8.55 25.09 21.10
N ALA A 154 9.54 24.74 21.91
CA ALA A 154 9.33 24.39 23.31
C ALA A 154 8.83 25.59 24.14
N LYS A 155 9.39 26.80 23.88
CA LYS A 155 8.97 28.03 24.56
C LYS A 155 7.54 28.41 24.20
N VAL A 156 7.18 28.31 22.91
CA VAL A 156 5.83 28.63 22.43
C VAL A 156 4.81 27.62 22.95
N ASP A 157 5.14 26.33 22.96
CA ASP A 157 4.26 25.28 23.49
C ASP A 157 3.91 25.56 24.97
N ALA A 158 4.90 25.91 25.77
CA ALA A 158 4.68 26.26 27.20
C ALA A 158 3.69 27.42 27.38
N VAL A 159 3.73 28.44 26.54
CA VAL A 159 2.79 29.56 26.56
C VAL A 159 1.41 29.15 26.09
N VAL A 160 1.33 28.44 24.94
CA VAL A 160 0.08 28.01 24.31
C VAL A 160 -0.74 27.09 25.21
N ARG A 161 -0.12 26.23 26.00
CA ARG A 161 -0.80 25.38 27.00
C ARG A 161 -1.53 26.16 28.08
N THR A 162 -1.16 27.41 28.33
CA THR A 162 -1.84 28.28 29.32
C THR A 162 -3.06 28.99 28.76
N LEU A 163 -3.27 28.92 27.43
CA LEU A 163 -4.39 29.56 26.76
C LEU A 163 -5.69 28.78 26.97
N LYS A 164 -6.81 29.47 26.99
CA LYS A 164 -8.15 28.90 27.24
C LYS A 164 -9.01 29.08 26.00
N ARG A 165 -9.69 28.01 25.59
CA ARG A 165 -10.67 28.01 24.50
C ARG A 165 -11.78 29.02 24.78
N ASP A 166 -12.29 29.66 23.75
CA ASP A 166 -13.38 30.64 23.73
C ASP A 166 -13.08 31.94 24.51
N VAL A 167 -11.84 32.08 25.02
CA VAL A 167 -11.31 33.31 25.65
C VAL A 167 -10.10 33.79 24.84
N HIS A 168 -9.08 32.93 24.72
CA HIS A 168 -7.81 33.29 24.09
C HIS A 168 -7.68 32.78 22.64
N PHE A 169 -8.50 31.81 22.26
CA PHE A 169 -8.55 31.28 20.87
C PHE A 169 -9.93 30.70 20.58
N GLU A 170 -10.28 30.69 19.29
CA GLU A 170 -11.50 30.09 18.75
C GLU A 170 -11.17 28.95 17.82
N ILE A 171 -12.03 27.90 17.81
CA ILE A 171 -11.90 26.74 16.92
C ILE A 171 -13.10 26.70 15.98
N GLU A 172 -12.86 26.75 14.69
CA GLU A 172 -13.85 26.51 13.65
C GLU A 172 -13.82 25.03 13.23
N GLU A 173 -14.59 24.18 13.92
CA GLU A 173 -14.54 22.72 13.77
C GLU A 173 -14.74 22.24 12.32
N LYS A 174 -15.64 22.90 11.57
CA LYS A 174 -15.94 22.54 10.17
C LYS A 174 -14.74 22.71 9.23
N LYS A 175 -13.90 23.70 9.48
CA LYS A 175 -12.70 23.99 8.68
C LYS A 175 -11.42 23.44 9.28
N LYS A 176 -11.48 22.81 10.45
CA LYS A 176 -10.30 22.41 11.25
C LYS A 176 -9.32 23.60 11.41
N ALA A 177 -9.84 24.81 11.61
CA ALA A 177 -9.06 26.03 11.76
C ALA A 177 -9.10 26.52 13.21
N ILE A 178 -8.00 27.14 13.65
CA ILE A 178 -7.86 27.74 14.97
C ILE A 178 -7.22 29.11 14.84
N SER A 179 -7.74 30.10 15.57
CA SER A 179 -7.24 31.48 15.54
C SER A 179 -7.20 32.07 16.93
N LEU A 180 -6.22 32.93 17.21
CA LEU A 180 -6.17 33.70 18.43
C LEU A 180 -7.28 34.77 18.44
N THR A 181 -7.82 35.03 19.62
CA THR A 181 -8.60 36.23 19.88
C THR A 181 -7.65 37.40 20.23
N ASP A 182 -8.19 38.62 20.32
CA ASP A 182 -7.41 39.80 20.75
C ASP A 182 -6.81 39.59 22.15
N GLU A 183 -7.55 38.96 23.07
CA GLU A 183 -7.05 38.63 24.42
C GLU A 183 -5.96 37.58 24.38
N GLY A 184 -6.07 36.60 23.47
CA GLY A 184 -5.05 35.58 23.21
C GLY A 184 -3.77 36.18 22.67
N ALA A 185 -3.88 37.10 21.71
CA ALA A 185 -2.73 37.81 21.14
C ALA A 185 -1.99 38.61 22.24
N GLN A 186 -2.71 39.40 23.04
CA GLN A 186 -2.14 40.14 24.17
C GLN A 186 -1.42 39.23 25.18
N ARG A 187 -1.96 38.06 25.44
CA ARG A 187 -1.34 37.08 26.35
C ARG A 187 -0.02 36.56 25.83
N VAL A 188 0.04 36.27 24.52
CA VAL A 188 1.27 35.83 23.85
C VAL A 188 2.29 36.96 23.78
N GLU A 189 1.86 38.18 23.42
CA GLU A 189 2.68 39.39 23.38
C GLU A 189 3.34 39.66 24.73
N ALA A 190 2.55 39.60 25.81
CA ALA A 190 3.07 39.77 27.16
C ALA A 190 4.09 38.67 27.56
N ALA A 191 3.87 37.42 27.13
CA ALA A 191 4.75 36.31 27.45
C ALA A 191 6.12 36.40 26.74
N PHE A 192 6.14 36.95 25.51
CA PHE A 192 7.35 37.11 24.72
C PHE A 192 7.96 38.52 24.74
N GLY A 193 7.29 39.47 25.44
CA GLY A 193 7.76 40.86 25.58
C GLY A 193 7.75 41.63 24.25
N ILE A 194 6.80 41.34 23.37
CA ILE A 194 6.61 42.02 22.08
C ILE A 194 5.37 42.93 22.12
N THR A 195 5.32 43.90 21.21
CA THR A 195 4.26 44.90 21.17
C THR A 195 3.04 44.47 20.34
N ASN A 196 3.29 43.74 19.22
CA ASN A 196 2.23 43.28 18.32
C ASN A 196 2.71 42.02 17.58
N ILE A 197 2.00 40.91 17.77
CA ILE A 197 2.34 39.62 17.15
C ILE A 197 2.19 39.61 15.61
N ASN A 198 1.39 40.53 15.07
CA ASN A 198 1.11 40.64 13.64
C ASN A 198 2.14 41.48 12.87
N ASP A 199 3.10 42.09 13.55
CA ASP A 199 4.17 42.83 12.89
C ASP A 199 5.09 41.89 12.08
N ALA A 200 5.62 42.39 10.97
CA ALA A 200 6.47 41.60 10.07
C ALA A 200 7.69 41.00 10.80
N GLU A 201 8.22 41.69 11.79
CA GLU A 201 9.34 41.25 12.64
C GLU A 201 8.98 40.02 13.49
N ASN A 202 7.69 39.86 13.84
CA ASN A 202 7.17 38.80 14.70
C ASN A 202 6.52 37.66 13.87
N ALA A 203 6.60 37.69 12.54
CA ALA A 203 5.94 36.70 11.66
C ALA A 203 6.35 35.25 11.97
N GLU A 204 7.62 35.03 12.33
CA GLU A 204 8.12 33.72 12.73
C GLU A 204 7.50 33.23 14.05
N LEU A 205 7.41 34.10 15.06
CA LEU A 205 6.76 33.79 16.34
C LEU A 205 5.27 33.50 16.11
N ASN A 206 4.57 34.33 15.33
CA ASN A 206 3.16 34.11 14.99
C ASN A 206 2.92 32.77 14.32
N HIS A 207 3.81 32.39 13.39
CA HIS A 207 3.77 31.09 12.75
C HIS A 207 3.92 29.93 13.77
N HIS A 208 4.91 30.00 14.67
CA HIS A 208 5.12 29.00 15.72
C HIS A 208 3.93 28.90 16.68
N VAL A 209 3.31 30.02 17.04
CA VAL A 209 2.10 30.05 17.87
C VAL A 209 0.94 29.36 17.17
N SER A 210 0.75 29.64 15.88
CA SER A 210 -0.28 28.98 15.07
C SER A 210 -0.07 27.46 14.99
N CYS A 211 1.17 27.02 14.79
CA CYS A 211 1.52 25.60 14.80
C CYS A 211 1.27 24.94 16.15
N ALA A 212 1.66 25.60 17.25
CA ALA A 212 1.46 25.08 18.59
C ALA A 212 -0.02 25.02 18.99
N LEU A 213 -0.83 25.99 18.59
CA LEU A 213 -2.30 25.95 18.75
C LEU A 213 -2.90 24.74 18.01
N ARG A 214 -2.54 24.55 16.76
CA ARG A 214 -2.99 23.37 15.98
C ARG A 214 -2.55 22.06 16.63
N ALA A 215 -1.29 21.97 17.05
CA ALA A 215 -0.75 20.78 17.69
C ALA A 215 -1.48 20.43 18.99
N ASN A 216 -1.70 21.42 19.86
CA ASN A 216 -2.30 21.19 21.17
C ASN A 216 -3.82 20.96 21.13
N PHE A 217 -4.56 21.65 20.27
CA PHE A 217 -6.01 21.68 20.33
C PHE A 217 -6.74 21.01 19.17
N LEU A 218 -6.07 20.79 18.02
CA LEU A 218 -6.66 20.09 16.88
C LEU A 218 -6.09 18.68 16.69
N MET A 219 -4.78 18.49 16.95
CA MET A 219 -4.14 17.19 16.72
C MET A 219 -4.26 16.27 17.94
N LYS A 220 -4.77 15.06 17.75
CA LYS A 220 -5.05 14.10 18.83
C LYS A 220 -4.08 12.94 18.76
N ARG A 221 -3.44 12.65 19.89
CA ARG A 221 -2.63 11.46 20.07
C ARG A 221 -3.48 10.20 19.90
N ASP A 222 -2.91 9.15 19.31
CA ASP A 222 -3.53 7.87 19.01
C ASP A 222 -4.69 7.93 17.96
N VAL A 223 -4.88 9.10 17.34
CA VAL A 223 -5.82 9.31 16.22
C VAL A 223 -5.06 9.86 15.01
N ASP A 224 -4.46 11.06 15.15
CA ASP A 224 -3.73 11.73 14.06
C ASP A 224 -2.25 11.33 14.05
N TYR A 225 -1.69 10.94 15.19
CA TYR A 225 -0.31 10.50 15.35
C TYR A 225 -0.17 9.58 16.57
N VAL A 226 0.93 8.80 16.61
CA VAL A 226 1.37 8.04 17.78
C VAL A 226 2.76 8.49 18.21
N VAL A 227 3.11 8.25 19.48
CA VAL A 227 4.47 8.46 20.00
C VAL A 227 5.10 7.12 20.27
N LYS A 228 6.22 6.84 19.62
CA LYS A 228 6.98 5.60 19.78
C LYS A 228 8.48 5.88 19.65
N ASP A 229 9.28 5.31 20.53
CA ASP A 229 10.75 5.40 20.50
C ASP A 229 11.26 6.86 20.43
N ASP A 230 10.70 7.75 21.24
CA ASP A 230 10.97 9.21 21.28
C ASP A 230 10.67 9.93 19.95
N GLN A 231 9.78 9.39 19.13
CA GLN A 231 9.40 9.94 17.83
C GLN A 231 7.89 10.07 17.68
N VAL A 232 7.45 11.12 17.00
CA VAL A 232 6.07 11.29 16.54
C VAL A 232 5.93 10.63 15.17
N ILE A 233 5.01 9.69 15.04
CA ILE A 233 4.71 8.98 13.80
C ILE A 233 3.28 9.30 13.38
N ILE A 234 3.11 9.79 12.14
CA ILE A 234 1.80 10.14 11.60
C ILE A 234 0.95 8.88 11.41
N VAL A 235 -0.33 8.99 11.71
CA VAL A 235 -1.35 7.99 11.36
C VAL A 235 -2.12 8.52 10.15
N ASP A 236 -2.19 7.73 9.10
CA ASP A 236 -2.95 8.08 7.89
C ASP A 236 -4.46 8.11 8.19
N GLU A 237 -5.12 9.21 7.89
CA GLU A 237 -6.54 9.43 8.22
C GLU A 237 -7.47 8.42 7.53
N PHE A 238 -7.10 7.92 6.34
CA PHE A 238 -7.93 7.02 5.53
C PHE A 238 -7.65 5.55 5.80
N THR A 239 -6.38 5.19 5.99
CA THR A 239 -5.97 3.80 6.14
C THR A 239 -5.69 3.40 7.58
N GLY A 240 -5.50 4.38 8.48
CA GLY A 240 -5.04 4.18 9.87
C GLY A 240 -3.59 3.65 9.96
N ARG A 241 -2.84 3.64 8.86
CA ARG A 241 -1.45 3.14 8.81
C ARG A 241 -0.48 4.12 9.42
N LEU A 242 0.55 3.59 10.07
CA LEU A 242 1.68 4.38 10.54
C LEU A 242 2.54 4.80 9.34
N MET A 243 2.73 6.10 9.19
CA MET A 243 3.52 6.69 8.10
C MET A 243 4.94 6.97 8.59
N ILE A 244 5.74 5.90 8.73
CA ILE A 244 7.12 6.01 9.19
C ILE A 244 7.94 6.86 8.22
N GLY A 245 8.73 7.80 8.75
CA GLY A 245 9.57 8.71 7.97
C GLY A 245 8.84 9.90 7.34
N ARG A 246 7.50 9.96 7.42
CA ARG A 246 6.73 11.15 7.02
C ARG A 246 6.57 12.12 8.17
N ARG A 247 6.56 13.41 7.86
CA ARG A 247 6.41 14.51 8.82
C ARG A 247 5.36 15.50 8.33
N TYR A 248 4.62 16.11 9.25
CA TYR A 248 3.77 17.24 8.92
C TYR A 248 4.63 18.42 8.48
N SER A 249 4.18 19.16 7.48
CA SER A 249 4.87 20.34 6.95
C SER A 249 4.70 21.57 7.84
N GLU A 250 5.44 22.62 7.52
CA GLU A 250 5.28 23.96 8.05
C GLU A 250 5.41 24.05 9.58
N GLY A 251 6.32 23.28 10.19
CA GLY A 251 6.56 23.36 11.64
C GLY A 251 5.51 22.65 12.52
N LEU A 252 4.43 22.10 11.94
CA LEU A 252 3.41 21.42 12.73
C LEU A 252 3.96 20.15 13.40
N HIS A 253 4.85 19.42 12.74
CA HIS A 253 5.44 18.20 13.31
C HIS A 253 6.28 18.54 14.54
N GLN A 254 7.13 19.56 14.44
CA GLN A 254 7.94 20.07 15.54
C GLN A 254 7.08 20.59 16.71
N ALA A 255 5.95 21.23 16.40
CA ALA A 255 5.02 21.67 17.43
C ALA A 255 4.35 20.48 18.16
N ILE A 256 4.10 19.35 17.45
CA ILE A 256 3.62 18.11 18.08
C ILE A 256 4.74 17.45 18.90
N GLU A 257 5.98 17.42 18.40
CA GLU A 257 7.14 16.95 19.16
C GLU A 257 7.33 17.75 20.47
N ALA A 258 7.18 19.09 20.42
CA ALA A 258 7.21 19.94 21.60
C ALA A 258 6.06 19.61 22.58
N LYS A 259 4.83 19.43 22.04
CA LYS A 259 3.65 19.04 22.82
C LYS A 259 3.86 17.72 23.55
N GLU A 260 4.43 16.73 22.90
CA GLU A 260 4.63 15.38 23.46
C GLU A 260 5.94 15.25 24.27
N HIS A 261 6.73 16.33 24.36
CA HIS A 261 8.02 16.35 25.08
C HIS A 261 9.03 15.30 24.57
N VAL A 262 9.01 15.00 23.28
CA VAL A 262 10.01 14.18 22.60
C VAL A 262 11.09 15.08 21.99
N THR A 263 12.16 14.47 21.48
CA THR A 263 13.25 15.22 20.81
C THR A 263 12.67 15.99 19.61
N ILE A 264 12.84 17.34 19.62
CA ILE A 264 12.39 18.21 18.53
C ILE A 264 13.45 18.19 17.43
N GLU A 265 13.13 17.59 16.29
CA GLU A 265 14.02 17.61 15.15
C GLU A 265 13.91 18.92 14.38
N ARG A 266 15.01 19.34 13.75
CA ARG A 266 15.05 20.58 12.96
C ARG A 266 14.01 20.55 11.85
N GLU A 267 13.48 21.72 11.48
CA GLU A 267 12.64 21.83 10.29
C GLU A 267 13.37 21.26 9.08
N SER A 268 12.64 20.47 8.29
CA SER A 268 13.18 19.95 7.04
C SER A 268 12.88 20.92 5.90
N ARG A 269 13.90 21.27 5.11
CA ARG A 269 13.73 22.01 3.86
C ARG A 269 13.57 21.04 2.71
N THR A 270 12.49 21.18 1.94
CA THR A 270 12.33 20.38 0.72
C THR A 270 13.43 20.73 -0.29
N LEU A 271 14.23 19.74 -0.65
CA LEU A 271 15.31 19.87 -1.63
C LEU A 271 14.84 19.48 -3.03
N ALA A 272 14.07 18.42 -3.14
CA ALA A 272 13.55 17.93 -4.40
C ALA A 272 12.18 17.26 -4.18
N THR A 273 11.29 17.38 -5.16
CA THR A 273 9.98 16.74 -5.13
C THR A 273 9.50 16.36 -6.53
N ILE A 274 8.80 15.25 -6.64
CA ILE A 274 8.09 14.82 -7.85
C ILE A 274 6.85 14.00 -7.47
N THR A 275 5.78 14.08 -8.24
CA THR A 275 4.65 13.16 -8.13
C THR A 275 4.84 11.95 -9.04
N PHE A 276 4.21 10.81 -8.72
CA PHE A 276 4.23 9.65 -9.62
C PHE A 276 3.66 10.01 -11.00
N GLN A 277 2.61 10.81 -11.03
CA GLN A 277 2.03 11.31 -12.28
C GLN A 277 3.09 11.95 -13.19
N ASN A 278 3.90 12.85 -12.65
CA ASN A 278 4.94 13.53 -13.43
C ASN A 278 6.10 12.60 -13.77
N TYR A 279 6.49 11.72 -12.85
CA TYR A 279 7.55 10.76 -13.09
C TYR A 279 7.24 9.80 -14.24
N PHE A 280 6.07 9.13 -14.21
CA PHE A 280 5.72 8.15 -15.23
C PHE A 280 5.41 8.77 -16.60
N ARG A 281 5.04 10.05 -16.67
CA ARG A 281 4.90 10.79 -17.93
C ARG A 281 6.22 11.04 -18.67
N MET A 282 7.36 10.83 -18.02
CA MET A 282 8.67 10.97 -18.67
C MET A 282 9.06 9.76 -19.54
N TYR A 283 8.40 8.63 -19.37
CA TYR A 283 8.68 7.46 -20.19
C TYR A 283 8.24 7.67 -21.64
N HIS A 284 9.11 7.31 -22.59
CA HIS A 284 8.76 7.35 -24.02
C HIS A 284 7.61 6.40 -24.35
N LYS A 285 7.56 5.25 -23.67
CA LYS A 285 6.46 4.31 -23.74
C LYS A 285 6.06 3.86 -22.35
N LEU A 286 4.78 3.95 -22.06
CA LEU A 286 4.18 3.54 -20.80
C LEU A 286 3.08 2.52 -21.09
N SER A 287 3.00 1.49 -20.27
CA SER A 287 1.89 0.53 -20.27
C SER A 287 1.61 0.09 -18.85
N GLY A 288 0.47 -0.52 -18.63
CA GLY A 288 0.12 -0.99 -17.31
C GLY A 288 -0.89 -2.13 -17.33
N MET A 289 -0.99 -2.81 -16.21
CA MET A 289 -1.92 -3.92 -16.03
C MET A 289 -2.58 -3.84 -14.65
N THR A 290 -3.85 -4.19 -14.60
CA THR A 290 -4.63 -4.32 -13.36
C THR A 290 -5.91 -5.09 -13.64
N GLY A 291 -6.65 -5.46 -12.60
CA GLY A 291 -7.99 -6.08 -12.73
C GLY A 291 -9.14 -5.10 -12.90
N THR A 292 -8.90 -3.78 -12.77
CA THR A 292 -9.95 -2.77 -12.54
C THR A 292 -9.62 -1.38 -13.12
N ALA A 293 -9.19 -1.27 -14.36
CA ALA A 293 -8.81 0.00 -14.98
C ALA A 293 -9.96 0.70 -15.74
N LYS A 294 -10.91 -0.06 -16.27
CA LYS A 294 -11.90 0.48 -17.22
C LYS A 294 -12.78 1.60 -16.68
N THR A 295 -13.03 1.60 -15.38
CA THR A 295 -13.82 2.68 -14.74
C THR A 295 -13.09 4.02 -14.70
N GLU A 296 -11.77 4.02 -14.80
CA GLU A 296 -10.92 5.22 -14.76
C GLU A 296 -10.27 5.53 -16.14
N GLU A 297 -10.81 4.95 -17.23
CA GLU A 297 -10.24 5.09 -18.57
C GLU A 297 -10.10 6.54 -19.02
N ASP A 298 -11.08 7.39 -18.71
CA ASP A 298 -11.04 8.81 -19.06
C ASP A 298 -9.86 9.52 -18.36
N GLU A 299 -9.56 9.18 -17.12
CA GLU A 299 -8.42 9.75 -16.39
C GLU A 299 -7.09 9.25 -16.96
N PHE A 300 -6.96 7.95 -17.26
CA PHE A 300 -5.79 7.40 -17.92
C PHE A 300 -5.55 8.05 -19.28
N GLN A 301 -6.61 8.26 -20.06
CA GLN A 301 -6.51 8.89 -21.38
C GLN A 301 -6.10 10.36 -21.27
N ASN A 302 -6.72 11.12 -20.37
CA ASN A 302 -6.48 12.56 -20.25
C ASN A 302 -5.10 12.88 -19.69
N ILE A 303 -4.59 12.08 -18.76
CA ILE A 303 -3.32 12.37 -18.06
C ILE A 303 -2.13 11.72 -18.75
N TYR A 304 -2.28 10.46 -19.18
CA TYR A 304 -1.17 9.63 -19.67
C TYR A 304 -1.29 9.25 -21.15
N SER A 305 -2.40 9.60 -21.82
CA SER A 305 -2.75 9.17 -23.17
C SER A 305 -2.80 7.64 -23.32
N LEU A 306 -3.22 6.96 -22.26
CA LEU A 306 -3.37 5.50 -22.21
C LEU A 306 -4.85 5.14 -22.32
N ASP A 307 -5.19 4.23 -23.22
CA ASP A 307 -6.50 3.60 -23.28
C ASP A 307 -6.51 2.22 -22.63
N VAL A 308 -7.68 1.77 -22.22
CA VAL A 308 -7.85 0.52 -21.47
C VAL A 308 -8.50 -0.55 -22.35
N VAL A 309 -7.79 -1.66 -22.50
CA VAL A 309 -8.29 -2.85 -23.21
C VAL A 309 -8.64 -3.94 -22.22
N GLN A 310 -9.92 -4.31 -22.18
CA GLN A 310 -10.39 -5.40 -21.35
C GLN A 310 -10.07 -6.74 -22.05
N ILE A 311 -9.25 -7.55 -21.39
CA ILE A 311 -8.91 -8.90 -21.85
C ILE A 311 -9.93 -9.89 -21.28
N PRO A 312 -10.52 -10.76 -22.10
CA PRO A 312 -11.43 -11.78 -21.60
C PRO A 312 -10.71 -12.75 -20.65
N THR A 313 -11.42 -13.31 -19.69
CA THR A 313 -10.89 -14.32 -18.79
C THR A 313 -10.66 -15.64 -19.51
N ASN A 314 -9.64 -16.41 -19.10
CA ASN A 314 -9.35 -17.73 -19.68
C ASN A 314 -10.52 -18.72 -19.51
N LYS A 315 -11.15 -18.70 -18.33
CA LYS A 315 -12.40 -19.40 -18.05
C LYS A 315 -13.53 -18.41 -17.77
N PRO A 316 -14.78 -18.68 -18.17
CA PRO A 316 -15.90 -17.79 -17.85
C PRO A 316 -16.03 -17.55 -16.35
N THR A 317 -16.30 -16.32 -15.97
CA THR A 317 -16.60 -15.98 -14.58
C THR A 317 -18.02 -16.46 -14.23
N ILE A 318 -18.13 -17.35 -13.27
CA ILE A 318 -19.41 -17.90 -12.77
C ILE A 318 -19.83 -17.33 -11.41
N ARG A 319 -19.04 -16.36 -10.89
CA ARG A 319 -19.35 -15.64 -9.65
C ARG A 319 -20.73 -14.96 -9.74
N LYS A 320 -21.46 -15.01 -8.64
CA LYS A 320 -22.78 -14.36 -8.51
C LYS A 320 -22.62 -13.04 -7.75
N ASP A 321 -22.85 -11.93 -8.43
CA ASP A 321 -22.91 -10.62 -7.79
C ASP A 321 -24.37 -10.33 -7.41
N LEU A 322 -24.68 -10.43 -6.11
CA LEU A 322 -26.02 -10.24 -5.57
C LEU A 322 -26.36 -8.74 -5.47
N ASP A 323 -27.65 -8.43 -5.44
CA ASP A 323 -28.14 -7.07 -5.27
C ASP A 323 -27.77 -6.49 -3.91
N ASP A 324 -27.62 -5.15 -3.87
CA ASP A 324 -27.31 -4.42 -2.65
C ASP A 324 -28.47 -4.51 -1.65
N MET A 325 -28.12 -4.66 -0.36
CA MET A 325 -29.09 -4.65 0.73
C MET A 325 -29.09 -3.31 1.45
N VAL A 326 -30.19 -2.58 1.40
CA VAL A 326 -30.35 -1.27 2.01
C VAL A 326 -31.05 -1.34 3.34
N TYR A 327 -30.45 -0.76 4.38
CA TYR A 327 -30.98 -0.76 5.75
C TYR A 327 -31.29 0.65 6.24
N LYS A 328 -32.34 0.80 7.03
CA LYS A 328 -32.76 2.07 7.61
C LYS A 328 -31.76 2.65 8.61
N THR A 329 -31.00 1.79 9.33
CA THR A 329 -30.05 2.21 10.35
C THR A 329 -28.73 1.42 10.25
N LYS A 330 -27.61 2.03 10.65
CA LYS A 330 -26.31 1.35 10.75
C LYS A 330 -26.39 0.11 11.66
N LYS A 331 -27.10 0.20 12.78
CA LYS A 331 -27.27 -0.93 13.73
C LYS A 331 -27.97 -2.12 13.08
N ALA A 332 -29.05 -1.87 12.32
CA ALA A 332 -29.75 -2.93 11.60
C ALA A 332 -28.86 -3.57 10.54
N LYS A 333 -28.09 -2.75 9.79
CA LYS A 333 -27.11 -3.22 8.80
C LYS A 333 -26.09 -4.17 9.43
N PHE A 334 -25.40 -3.75 10.49
CA PHE A 334 -24.35 -4.57 11.09
C PHE A 334 -24.88 -5.84 11.76
N ASN A 335 -26.07 -5.82 12.33
CA ASN A 335 -26.73 -7.05 12.80
C ASN A 335 -26.98 -8.02 11.64
N ALA A 336 -27.51 -7.53 10.52
CA ALA A 336 -27.73 -8.35 9.32
C ALA A 336 -26.42 -8.89 8.72
N VAL A 337 -25.35 -8.09 8.73
CA VAL A 337 -24.01 -8.56 8.30
C VAL A 337 -23.54 -9.72 9.18
N VAL A 338 -23.64 -9.61 10.51
CA VAL A 338 -23.27 -10.68 11.44
C VAL A 338 -24.13 -11.93 11.24
N ASP A 339 -25.44 -11.77 11.03
CA ASP A 339 -26.35 -12.89 10.74
C ASP A 339 -26.00 -13.58 9.41
N ALA A 340 -25.65 -12.80 8.37
CA ALA A 340 -25.20 -13.34 7.09
C ALA A 340 -23.88 -14.11 7.22
N ILE A 341 -22.90 -13.55 7.93
CA ILE A 341 -21.62 -14.22 8.21
C ILE A 341 -21.86 -15.55 8.93
N THR A 342 -22.69 -15.53 9.98
CA THR A 342 -23.01 -16.74 10.76
C THR A 342 -23.55 -17.84 9.87
N LYS A 343 -24.55 -17.51 9.05
CA LYS A 343 -25.20 -18.47 8.14
C LYS A 343 -24.26 -19.07 7.12
N VAL A 344 -23.36 -18.25 6.56
CA VAL A 344 -22.40 -18.70 5.54
C VAL A 344 -21.29 -19.55 6.20
N HIS A 345 -20.80 -19.13 7.37
CA HIS A 345 -19.80 -19.84 8.16
C HIS A 345 -20.29 -21.24 8.61
N GLU A 346 -21.55 -21.38 9.05
CA GLU A 346 -22.16 -22.66 9.45
C GLU A 346 -22.16 -23.68 8.30
N ASN A 347 -22.24 -23.22 7.06
CA ASN A 347 -22.13 -24.06 5.87
C ASN A 347 -20.67 -24.40 5.48
N GLY A 348 -19.67 -23.88 6.22
CA GLY A 348 -18.25 -24.06 5.92
C GLY A 348 -17.75 -23.22 4.75
N GLN A 349 -18.54 -22.30 4.21
CA GLN A 349 -18.14 -21.40 3.15
C GLN A 349 -17.25 -20.28 3.71
N PRO A 350 -16.06 -20.00 3.14
CA PRO A 350 -15.22 -18.89 3.59
C PRO A 350 -15.85 -17.54 3.26
N VAL A 351 -15.70 -16.59 4.18
CA VAL A 351 -16.25 -15.22 4.08
C VAL A 351 -15.16 -14.19 4.22
N LEU A 352 -15.08 -13.27 3.27
CA LEU A 352 -14.28 -12.06 3.35
C LEU A 352 -15.19 -10.85 3.50
N VAL A 353 -15.04 -10.11 4.59
CA VAL A 353 -15.83 -8.92 4.89
C VAL A 353 -15.00 -7.67 4.64
N GLY A 354 -15.37 -6.87 3.65
CA GLY A 354 -14.75 -5.58 3.37
C GLY A 354 -15.36 -4.45 4.22
N THR A 355 -14.51 -3.72 4.93
CA THR A 355 -14.90 -2.54 5.71
C THR A 355 -14.13 -1.31 5.21
N VAL A 356 -14.72 -0.12 5.32
CA VAL A 356 -14.09 1.13 4.86
C VAL A 356 -13.16 1.71 5.91
N THR A 357 -13.46 1.52 7.21
CA THR A 357 -12.66 2.07 8.31
C THR A 357 -12.17 1.00 9.28
N VAL A 358 -11.08 1.30 9.99
CA VAL A 358 -10.54 0.45 11.07
C VAL A 358 -11.57 0.29 12.20
N GLU A 359 -12.25 1.38 12.58
CA GLU A 359 -13.27 1.38 13.63
C GLU A 359 -14.43 0.42 13.29
N THR A 360 -14.88 0.42 12.03
CA THR A 360 -15.91 -0.51 11.56
C THR A 360 -15.44 -1.96 11.66
N SER A 361 -14.17 -2.24 11.33
CA SER A 361 -13.60 -3.57 11.42
C SER A 361 -13.51 -4.07 12.87
N GLU A 362 -13.12 -3.20 13.81
CA GLU A 362 -13.04 -3.51 15.25
C GLU A 362 -14.44 -3.72 15.86
N MET A 363 -15.39 -2.86 15.50
CA MET A 363 -16.78 -3.01 15.95
C MET A 363 -17.38 -4.34 15.49
N LEU A 364 -17.20 -4.68 14.22
CA LEU A 364 -17.70 -5.93 13.65
C LEU A 364 -17.01 -7.15 14.29
N SER A 365 -15.70 -7.06 14.52
CA SER A 365 -14.92 -8.08 15.26
C SER A 365 -15.50 -8.33 16.65
N ALA A 366 -15.77 -7.27 17.42
CA ALA A 366 -16.39 -7.38 18.74
C ALA A 366 -17.79 -8.02 18.69
N MET A 367 -18.58 -7.76 17.64
CA MET A 367 -19.88 -8.39 17.44
C MET A 367 -19.78 -9.89 17.14
N LEU A 368 -18.80 -10.30 16.30
CA LEU A 368 -18.55 -11.71 15.97
C LEU A 368 -18.01 -12.48 17.18
N GLN A 369 -17.13 -11.88 17.99
CA GLN A 369 -16.63 -12.47 19.24
C GLN A 369 -17.78 -12.79 20.21
N ARG A 370 -18.75 -11.87 20.36
CA ARG A 370 -19.96 -12.11 21.19
C ARG A 370 -20.84 -13.26 20.69
N ARG A 371 -20.77 -13.56 19.38
CA ARG A 371 -21.47 -14.71 18.76
C ARG A 371 -20.63 -16.00 18.80
N GLY A 372 -19.39 -15.95 19.31
CA GLY A 372 -18.49 -17.09 19.37
C GLY A 372 -17.90 -17.49 18.01
N ILE A 373 -17.94 -16.62 17.00
CA ILE A 373 -17.41 -16.88 15.67
C ILE A 373 -15.92 -16.54 15.66
N GLN A 374 -15.08 -17.54 15.40
CA GLN A 374 -13.64 -17.32 15.18
C GLN A 374 -13.43 -16.57 13.86
N HIS A 375 -12.61 -15.53 13.90
CA HIS A 375 -12.32 -14.71 12.73
C HIS A 375 -10.96 -14.03 12.86
N GLU A 376 -10.42 -13.64 11.73
CA GLU A 376 -9.19 -12.84 11.62
C GLU A 376 -9.52 -11.40 11.17
N VAL A 377 -8.75 -10.44 11.68
CA VAL A 377 -8.93 -9.02 11.34
C VAL A 377 -7.66 -8.48 10.70
N LEU A 378 -7.83 -7.99 9.48
CA LEU A 378 -6.82 -7.30 8.70
C LEU A 378 -7.08 -5.80 8.72
N ASN A 379 -6.30 -5.10 9.50
CA ASN A 379 -6.28 -3.65 9.51
C ASN A 379 -4.84 -3.15 9.68
N ALA A 380 -4.64 -1.86 9.58
CA ALA A 380 -3.32 -1.23 9.68
C ALA A 380 -2.55 -1.54 10.97
N LYS A 381 -3.21 -1.98 12.03
CA LYS A 381 -2.56 -2.36 13.30
C LYS A 381 -1.83 -3.71 13.21
N ASN A 382 -2.21 -4.58 12.26
CA ASN A 382 -1.71 -5.96 12.13
C ASN A 382 -0.91 -6.21 10.84
N HIS A 383 -0.23 -5.21 10.33
CA HIS A 383 0.43 -5.22 9.02
C HIS A 383 1.43 -6.38 8.83
N ALA A 384 2.18 -6.75 9.87
CA ALA A 384 3.19 -7.81 9.78
C ALA A 384 2.62 -9.21 9.48
N LYS A 385 1.33 -9.44 9.77
CA LYS A 385 0.64 -10.72 9.52
C LYS A 385 -0.33 -10.68 8.34
N GLU A 386 -0.38 -9.56 7.64
CA GLU A 386 -1.37 -9.31 6.58
C GLU A 386 -1.35 -10.40 5.50
N ALA A 387 -0.18 -10.69 4.95
CA ALA A 387 -0.03 -11.68 3.89
C ALA A 387 -0.42 -13.10 4.34
N GLU A 388 -0.11 -13.47 5.60
CA GLU A 388 -0.44 -14.77 6.18
C GLU A 388 -1.97 -14.93 6.34
N ILE A 389 -2.63 -13.91 6.88
CA ILE A 389 -4.08 -13.93 7.11
C ILE A 389 -4.84 -13.99 5.77
N VAL A 390 -4.44 -13.16 4.78
CA VAL A 390 -5.07 -13.16 3.45
C VAL A 390 -4.89 -14.51 2.75
N ALA A 391 -3.71 -15.10 2.86
CA ALA A 391 -3.43 -16.40 2.26
C ALA A 391 -4.34 -17.51 2.81
N GLN A 392 -4.81 -17.40 4.06
CA GLN A 392 -5.70 -18.38 4.69
C GLN A 392 -7.18 -17.99 4.63
N ALA A 393 -7.52 -16.83 4.09
CA ALA A 393 -8.91 -16.36 3.98
C ALA A 393 -9.81 -17.25 3.10
N GLY A 394 -9.24 -18.09 2.26
CA GLY A 394 -9.94 -19.09 1.44
C GLY A 394 -10.13 -20.45 2.10
N HIS A 395 -9.68 -20.65 3.33
CA HIS A 395 -9.80 -21.92 4.04
C HIS A 395 -11.27 -22.22 4.41
N TRP A 396 -11.60 -23.51 4.58
CA TRP A 396 -12.92 -23.97 4.99
C TRP A 396 -13.43 -23.25 6.23
N GLY A 397 -14.57 -22.58 6.11
CA GLY A 397 -15.21 -21.86 7.21
C GLY A 397 -14.44 -20.63 7.71
N ALA A 398 -13.40 -20.17 7.02
CA ALA A 398 -12.68 -18.97 7.42
C ALA A 398 -13.56 -17.73 7.38
N VAL A 399 -13.45 -16.86 8.40
CA VAL A 399 -14.08 -15.55 8.44
C VAL A 399 -12.95 -14.51 8.57
N THR A 400 -12.83 -13.64 7.58
CA THR A 400 -11.79 -12.60 7.55
C THR A 400 -12.44 -11.24 7.38
N ILE A 401 -12.16 -10.30 8.28
CA ILE A 401 -12.55 -8.90 8.14
C ILE A 401 -11.33 -8.14 7.62
N ALA A 402 -11.47 -7.43 6.52
CA ALA A 402 -10.37 -6.66 5.93
C ALA A 402 -10.80 -5.21 5.69
N THR A 403 -9.97 -4.26 6.09
CA THR A 403 -10.09 -2.90 5.58
C THR A 403 -9.67 -2.85 4.11
N ASN A 404 -10.17 -1.88 3.40
CA ASN A 404 -10.28 -1.81 1.94
C ASN A 404 -9.02 -2.17 1.15
N MET A 405 -7.85 -1.77 1.58
CA MET A 405 -6.59 -1.96 0.85
C MET A 405 -5.76 -3.13 1.39
N ALA A 406 -6.17 -3.74 2.49
CA ALA A 406 -5.44 -4.85 3.09
C ALA A 406 -5.43 -6.09 2.18
N GLY A 407 -4.25 -6.66 1.99
CA GLY A 407 -4.05 -7.87 1.16
C GLY A 407 -4.08 -7.64 -0.34
N ARG A 408 -3.91 -6.40 -0.84
CA ARG A 408 -3.75 -6.14 -2.26
C ARG A 408 -2.45 -6.79 -2.78
N GLY A 409 -2.50 -7.39 -3.97
CA GLY A 409 -1.37 -8.14 -4.54
C GLY A 409 -1.20 -9.57 -4.00
N THR A 410 -1.95 -9.95 -2.94
CA THR A 410 -1.94 -11.33 -2.41
C THR A 410 -3.15 -12.11 -2.91
N ASP A 411 -2.91 -13.31 -3.40
CA ASP A 411 -3.96 -14.19 -3.92
C ASP A 411 -4.66 -14.95 -2.77
N ILE A 412 -5.99 -15.01 -2.81
CA ILE A 412 -6.78 -15.85 -1.90
C ILE A 412 -7.02 -17.17 -2.60
N LEU A 413 -6.34 -18.21 -2.16
CA LEU A 413 -6.49 -19.56 -2.68
C LEU A 413 -7.59 -20.30 -1.89
N LEU A 414 -8.57 -20.83 -2.61
CA LEU A 414 -9.59 -21.66 -1.98
C LEU A 414 -8.95 -22.93 -1.39
N GLY A 415 -9.33 -23.28 -0.16
CA GLY A 415 -8.72 -24.39 0.59
C GLY A 415 -7.49 -23.97 1.41
N GLY A 416 -6.95 -22.77 1.21
CA GLY A 416 -5.77 -22.24 1.89
C GLY A 416 -4.52 -22.25 0.99
N ASN A 417 -3.48 -21.57 1.44
CA ASN A 417 -2.22 -21.44 0.70
C ASN A 417 -1.15 -22.36 1.30
N PRO A 418 -0.73 -23.43 0.58
CA PRO A 418 0.25 -24.39 1.09
C PRO A 418 1.65 -23.77 1.28
N GLU A 419 2.01 -22.73 0.52
CA GLU A 419 3.28 -22.02 0.65
C GLU A 419 3.40 -21.36 2.03
N PHE A 420 2.35 -20.64 2.46
CA PHE A 420 2.31 -20.00 3.78
C PHE A 420 2.34 -21.02 4.91
N LEU A 421 1.66 -22.14 4.77
CA LEU A 421 1.68 -23.21 5.76
C LEU A 421 3.08 -23.82 5.89
N ALA A 422 3.76 -24.03 4.76
CA ALA A 422 5.14 -24.54 4.76
C ALA A 422 6.12 -23.54 5.40
N ARG A 423 6.04 -22.26 5.06
CA ARG A 423 6.86 -21.20 5.69
C ARG A 423 6.61 -21.12 7.20
N ARG A 424 5.36 -21.20 7.64
CA ARG A 424 5.00 -21.20 9.05
C ARG A 424 5.58 -22.40 9.79
N ALA A 425 5.53 -23.59 9.18
CA ALA A 425 6.12 -24.80 9.75
C ALA A 425 7.65 -24.67 9.88
N MET A 426 8.34 -24.10 8.88
CA MET A 426 9.78 -23.83 8.95
C MET A 426 10.13 -22.86 10.09
N ARG A 427 9.34 -21.78 10.31
CA ARG A 427 9.53 -20.89 11.46
C ARG A 427 9.38 -21.63 12.79
N GLN A 428 8.40 -22.52 12.89
CA GLN A 428 8.20 -23.36 14.09
C GLN A 428 9.36 -24.35 14.30
N ASP A 429 9.98 -24.82 13.21
CA ASP A 429 11.18 -25.66 13.25
C ASP A 429 12.47 -24.87 13.54
N GLY A 430 12.39 -23.52 13.72
CA GLY A 430 13.49 -22.66 14.15
C GLY A 430 14.35 -22.09 13.02
N TYR A 431 13.88 -22.12 11.77
CA TYR A 431 14.59 -21.45 10.66
C TYR A 431 14.41 -19.95 10.72
N ASP A 432 15.49 -19.20 10.47
CA ASP A 432 15.46 -17.74 10.36
C ASP A 432 14.73 -17.28 9.09
N GLU A 433 14.13 -16.08 9.13
CA GLU A 433 13.33 -15.56 8.02
C GLU A 433 14.14 -15.42 6.73
N GLU A 434 15.41 -15.04 6.82
CA GLU A 434 16.33 -14.95 5.67
C GLU A 434 16.53 -16.29 4.98
N ILE A 435 16.69 -17.37 5.77
CA ILE A 435 16.82 -18.74 5.25
C ILE A 435 15.51 -19.20 4.60
N ILE A 436 14.36 -18.87 5.20
CA ILE A 436 13.04 -19.21 4.66
C ILE A 436 12.81 -18.47 3.33
N GLU A 437 13.14 -17.20 3.24
CA GLU A 437 13.04 -16.43 2.00
C GLU A 437 13.94 -17.02 0.91
N ALA A 438 15.19 -17.33 1.23
CA ALA A 438 16.13 -17.94 0.28
C ALA A 438 15.70 -19.37 -0.13
N ALA A 439 15.11 -20.15 0.77
CA ALA A 439 14.60 -21.50 0.49
C ALA A 439 13.38 -21.46 -0.44
N THR A 440 12.51 -20.46 -0.28
CA THR A 440 11.33 -20.27 -1.14
C THR A 440 11.65 -19.50 -2.41
N GLY A 441 12.77 -18.79 -2.45
CA GLY A 441 13.29 -18.06 -3.60
C GLY A 441 13.76 -18.99 -4.74
N HIS A 442 14.04 -18.36 -5.87
CA HIS A 442 14.43 -19.06 -7.11
C HIS A 442 15.89 -18.83 -7.50
N ALA A 443 16.72 -18.28 -6.62
CA ALA A 443 18.13 -18.06 -6.86
C ALA A 443 18.88 -19.38 -7.10
N GLU A 444 19.85 -19.41 -8.03
CA GLU A 444 20.58 -20.63 -8.41
C GLU A 444 21.89 -20.80 -7.61
N ASP A 445 22.61 -19.71 -7.35
CA ASP A 445 23.83 -19.73 -6.53
C ASP A 445 23.48 -19.53 -5.05
N VAL A 446 23.26 -20.62 -4.35
CA VAL A 446 22.90 -20.62 -2.92
C VAL A 446 23.78 -21.63 -2.15
N SER A 447 23.96 -21.39 -0.83
CA SER A 447 24.74 -22.28 0.03
C SER A 447 24.07 -23.65 0.24
N ASP A 448 24.85 -24.64 0.65
CA ASP A 448 24.34 -25.99 0.98
C ASP A 448 23.27 -25.95 2.07
N GLU A 449 23.36 -25.02 3.01
CA GLU A 449 22.35 -24.77 4.05
C GLU A 449 21.01 -24.36 3.44
N ILE A 450 21.02 -23.45 2.46
CA ILE A 450 19.81 -23.00 1.75
C ILE A 450 19.25 -24.15 0.88
N LEU A 451 20.12 -24.98 0.29
CA LEU A 451 19.66 -26.16 -0.45
C LEU A 451 18.93 -27.14 0.46
N ALA A 452 19.48 -27.45 1.65
CA ALA A 452 18.82 -28.31 2.62
C ALA A 452 17.49 -27.72 3.14
N ALA A 453 17.47 -26.41 3.39
CA ALA A 453 16.24 -25.71 3.76
C ALA A 453 15.19 -25.75 2.63
N ARG A 454 15.63 -25.67 1.36
CA ARG A 454 14.77 -25.79 0.19
C ARG A 454 14.15 -27.18 0.03
N GLU A 455 14.92 -28.23 0.27
CA GLU A 455 14.38 -29.61 0.28
C GLU A 455 13.34 -29.79 1.39
N LYS A 456 13.62 -29.29 2.58
CA LYS A 456 12.67 -29.29 3.72
C LYS A 456 11.38 -28.54 3.35
N TYR A 457 11.51 -27.33 2.78
CA TYR A 457 10.38 -26.54 2.32
C TYR A 457 9.54 -27.28 1.27
N GLN A 458 10.17 -27.88 0.27
CA GLN A 458 9.47 -28.63 -0.79
C GLN A 458 8.70 -29.83 -0.23
N SER A 459 9.27 -30.54 0.75
CA SER A 459 8.58 -31.63 1.44
C SER A 459 7.33 -31.12 2.17
N LEU A 460 7.47 -30.08 2.99
CA LEU A 460 6.35 -29.45 3.71
C LEU A 460 5.28 -28.91 2.75
N TYR A 461 5.73 -28.24 1.69
CA TYR A 461 4.82 -27.70 0.66
C TYR A 461 3.98 -28.80 0.00
N LYS A 462 4.60 -29.94 -0.34
CA LYS A 462 3.92 -31.07 -0.96
C LYS A 462 2.86 -31.69 -0.03
N ASP A 463 3.18 -31.81 1.25
CA ASP A 463 2.25 -32.34 2.25
C ASP A 463 1.06 -31.38 2.48
N PHE A 464 1.35 -30.09 2.66
CA PHE A 464 0.29 -29.09 2.80
C PHE A 464 -0.53 -28.93 1.54
N LYS A 465 0.09 -29.05 0.35
CA LYS A 465 -0.65 -28.97 -0.91
C LYS A 465 -1.71 -30.05 -1.01
N ARG A 466 -1.43 -31.28 -0.61
CA ARG A 466 -2.44 -32.34 -0.61
C ARG A 466 -3.64 -32.00 0.28
N THR A 467 -3.40 -31.53 1.48
CA THR A 467 -4.47 -31.13 2.42
C THR A 467 -5.26 -29.91 1.95
N THR A 468 -4.59 -28.94 1.35
CA THR A 468 -5.25 -27.75 0.79
C THR A 468 -6.02 -28.07 -0.50
N ASP A 469 -5.56 -28.99 -1.34
CA ASP A 469 -6.29 -29.43 -2.52
C ASP A 469 -7.60 -30.18 -2.14
N GLU A 470 -7.57 -31.03 -1.11
CA GLU A 470 -8.79 -31.67 -0.56
C GLU A 470 -9.77 -30.61 0.05
N ALA A 471 -9.23 -29.62 0.77
CA ALA A 471 -10.02 -28.53 1.32
C ALA A 471 -10.60 -27.62 0.21
N HIS A 472 -9.86 -27.40 -0.88
CA HIS A 472 -10.31 -26.68 -2.06
C HIS A 472 -11.59 -27.27 -2.64
N ASP A 473 -11.59 -28.60 -2.90
CA ASP A 473 -12.76 -29.28 -3.46
C ASP A 473 -13.99 -29.16 -2.55
N ARG A 474 -13.80 -29.20 -1.23
CA ARG A 474 -14.89 -28.97 -0.26
C ARG A 474 -15.43 -27.55 -0.32
N VAL A 475 -14.54 -26.54 -0.39
CA VAL A 475 -14.93 -25.12 -0.50
C VAL A 475 -15.65 -24.83 -1.82
N LEU A 476 -15.25 -25.47 -2.93
CA LEU A 476 -15.97 -25.36 -4.20
C LEU A 476 -17.43 -25.83 -4.07
N GLN A 477 -17.66 -26.94 -3.36
CA GLN A 477 -19.03 -27.49 -3.14
C GLN A 477 -19.92 -26.56 -2.32
N THR A 478 -19.34 -25.70 -1.45
CA THR A 478 -20.12 -24.70 -0.67
C THR A 478 -20.38 -23.40 -1.43
N GLY A 479 -19.86 -23.26 -2.66
CA GLY A 479 -20.06 -22.07 -3.49
C GLY A 479 -18.86 -21.13 -3.54
N GLY A 480 -17.66 -21.57 -3.08
CA GLY A 480 -16.43 -20.79 -3.13
C GLY A 480 -16.41 -19.62 -2.11
N LEU A 481 -15.58 -18.61 -2.35
CA LEU A 481 -15.45 -17.46 -1.45
C LEU A 481 -16.68 -16.55 -1.54
N HIS A 482 -17.28 -16.23 -0.38
CA HIS A 482 -18.31 -15.21 -0.25
C HIS A 482 -17.73 -13.88 0.20
N ILE A 483 -18.08 -12.79 -0.48
CA ILE A 483 -17.63 -11.43 -0.14
C ILE A 483 -18.80 -10.60 0.34
N ILE A 484 -18.66 -9.97 1.49
CA ILE A 484 -19.60 -8.99 2.03
C ILE A 484 -18.91 -7.63 2.05
N GLY A 485 -19.39 -6.68 1.26
CA GLY A 485 -19.01 -5.27 1.37
C GLY A 485 -19.94 -4.58 2.36
N THR A 486 -19.41 -4.05 3.47
CA THR A 486 -20.26 -3.40 4.48
C THR A 486 -20.86 -2.09 4.00
N GLU A 487 -20.28 -1.46 3.00
CA GLU A 487 -20.77 -0.25 2.33
C GLU A 487 -20.09 -0.06 0.98
N ARG A 488 -20.68 0.76 0.12
CA ARG A 488 -20.08 1.16 -1.14
C ARG A 488 -18.96 2.17 -0.89
N HIS A 489 -17.92 2.06 -1.69
CA HIS A 489 -16.80 2.99 -1.69
C HIS A 489 -17.08 4.19 -2.59
N GLU A 490 -16.29 5.27 -2.43
CA GLU A 490 -16.38 6.46 -3.28
C GLU A 490 -16.13 6.15 -4.75
N SER A 491 -15.18 5.23 -5.04
CA SER A 491 -14.93 4.76 -6.40
C SER A 491 -15.49 3.35 -6.62
N ARG A 492 -16.22 3.19 -7.71
CA ARG A 492 -16.72 1.88 -8.18
C ARG A 492 -15.60 0.88 -8.45
N ARG A 493 -14.42 1.38 -8.78
CA ARG A 493 -13.22 0.59 -8.98
C ARG A 493 -12.84 -0.20 -7.74
N ILE A 494 -12.92 0.41 -6.56
CA ILE A 494 -12.60 -0.23 -5.28
C ILE A 494 -13.61 -1.34 -4.97
N ASP A 495 -14.89 -1.11 -5.22
CA ASP A 495 -15.91 -2.16 -5.13
C ASP A 495 -15.59 -3.35 -6.03
N ASN A 496 -15.16 -3.08 -7.27
CA ASN A 496 -14.77 -4.11 -8.23
C ASN A 496 -13.50 -4.86 -7.81
N GLN A 497 -12.55 -4.20 -7.16
CA GLN A 497 -11.36 -4.85 -6.58
C GLN A 497 -11.73 -5.81 -5.46
N LEU A 498 -12.65 -5.40 -4.58
CA LEU A 498 -13.16 -6.27 -3.52
C LEU A 498 -13.90 -7.48 -4.11
N ARG A 499 -14.84 -7.26 -5.04
CA ARG A 499 -15.55 -8.33 -5.74
C ARG A 499 -14.60 -9.27 -6.48
N GLY A 500 -13.53 -8.75 -7.09
CA GLY A 500 -12.53 -9.51 -7.85
C GLY A 500 -11.68 -10.46 -7.02
N ARG A 501 -11.84 -10.48 -5.71
CA ARG A 501 -11.20 -11.46 -4.84
C ARG A 501 -11.87 -12.83 -4.85
N ALA A 502 -13.14 -12.90 -5.27
CA ALA A 502 -13.90 -14.15 -5.44
C ALA A 502 -14.12 -14.48 -6.92
N GLY A 503 -14.35 -15.75 -7.23
CA GLY A 503 -14.70 -16.22 -8.57
C GLY A 503 -13.55 -16.17 -9.56
N ARG A 504 -12.34 -16.55 -9.15
CA ARG A 504 -11.13 -16.54 -9.97
C ARG A 504 -10.99 -17.84 -10.75
N GLN A 505 -10.40 -17.78 -11.94
CA GLN A 505 -10.11 -18.94 -12.80
C GLN A 505 -11.32 -19.87 -13.04
N GLY A 506 -12.52 -19.31 -13.07
CA GLY A 506 -13.75 -20.08 -13.26
C GLY A 506 -14.29 -20.75 -12.00
N ASP A 507 -13.74 -20.47 -10.83
CA ASP A 507 -14.27 -20.94 -9.55
C ASP A 507 -15.60 -20.25 -9.21
N PRO A 508 -16.47 -20.92 -8.46
CA PRO A 508 -17.68 -20.27 -7.91
C PRO A 508 -17.29 -19.22 -6.88
N GLY A 509 -18.19 -18.30 -6.64
CA GLY A 509 -18.07 -17.25 -5.64
C GLY A 509 -19.34 -16.43 -5.59
N SER A 510 -19.48 -15.62 -4.56
CA SER A 510 -20.60 -14.69 -4.45
C SER A 510 -20.17 -13.40 -3.77
N THR A 511 -20.83 -12.29 -4.12
CA THR A 511 -20.56 -10.98 -3.51
C THR A 511 -21.87 -10.27 -3.22
N GLN A 512 -21.92 -9.54 -2.10
CA GLN A 512 -23.05 -8.70 -1.72
C GLN A 512 -22.58 -7.45 -0.97
N PHE A 513 -23.19 -6.30 -1.26
CA PHE A 513 -22.97 -5.04 -0.54
C PHE A 513 -24.17 -4.64 0.28
#